data_0d0cd87007c83310fa902efbea8aa8cf
#
_entry.id   0d0cd87007c83310fa902efbea8aa8cf
#
_cell.length_a   1.000
_cell.length_b   1.000
_cell.length_c   1.000
_cell.angle_alpha   90.00
_cell.angle_beta   90.00
_cell.angle_gamma   90.00
#
_symmetry.space_group_name_H-M   'P 1'
#
loop_
_entity.id
_entity.type
_entity.pdbx_description
1 polymer ?
#
loop_
_entity_poly.entity_id
_entity_poly.type
_entity_poly.pdbx_seq_one_letter_code
_entity_poly.pdbx_strand_id
1 'polypeptide(L)'
;MLTTNSMVRRHNLKKYLDLYLASPYTMEPVFWNKGETNHMRADLEITPKLGFGCMRLPQTDPDDPTAIDIEQFKQMVDEFMNAGCTYFDTAFVYHDGASETALKEALVDRYPRDTYTIATKCLAWAQPDKESAQGNLETSLKRLGVDYVDFYLLHNVGGNRTVKFDEYGMWEFARQKKEEGLIKNVGFSIHDGAEVLDELLNAHPDMDFVQLQVNYLDWEDPVVESRKCMEVAQKHNVPVVIMEPARGGRLVELPERAAEVLKKADSDKSLASWAYRFCYNLPNVIAVLSGMSTLDQVKENVADFKENKPFSDSEKKAIEEAVEALKSVGTIPCTACRYCVKDCPAGVKIPEILGLMNLEKMTENHDFVKDLYSWQTAAGPASSCIQCGTCEDMCPQSIDIINQLEEAVDLYES
;
A
#
# COMPACT_ATOMS: atom_id res chain seq x y z
N MET A 1 -34.68 4.09 -10.12
CA MET A 1 -33.73 4.90 -10.90
C MET A 1 -32.32 4.42 -10.55
N LEU A 2 -31.93 3.23 -11.04
CA LEU A 2 -30.64 2.58 -10.70
C LEU A 2 -29.93 2.03 -11.96
N THR A 3 -30.14 2.65 -13.14
CA THR A 3 -29.67 2.08 -14.41
C THR A 3 -28.62 2.91 -15.16
N THR A 4 -28.24 4.08 -14.66
CA THR A 4 -27.29 4.97 -15.35
C THR A 4 -25.83 4.78 -14.93
N ASN A 5 -25.55 4.33 -13.71
CA ASN A 5 -24.16 4.14 -13.24
C ASN A 5 -23.44 2.91 -13.83
N SER A 6 -24.18 1.83 -14.12
CA SER A 6 -23.55 0.61 -14.68
C SER A 6 -23.12 0.76 -16.15
N MET A 7 -23.82 1.60 -16.92
CA MET A 7 -23.44 1.84 -18.32
C MET A 7 -22.24 2.75 -18.49
N VAL A 8 -22.05 3.72 -17.64
CA VAL A 8 -20.88 4.62 -17.67
C VAL A 8 -19.61 3.84 -17.27
N ARG A 9 -19.70 2.95 -16.28
CA ARG A 9 -18.56 2.08 -15.87
C ARG A 9 -18.16 1.08 -16.97
N ARG A 10 -19.11 0.44 -17.66
CA ARG A 10 -18.81 -0.49 -18.78
C ARG A 10 -18.18 0.20 -20.00
N HIS A 11 -18.49 1.45 -20.25
CA HIS A 11 -17.88 2.22 -21.33
C HIS A 11 -16.42 2.59 -21.03
N ASN A 12 -16.11 2.85 -19.77
CA ASN A 12 -14.75 3.13 -19.32
C ASN A 12 -13.87 1.87 -19.34
N LEU A 13 -14.34 0.71 -18.85
CA LEU A 13 -13.55 -0.55 -18.87
C LEU A 13 -13.09 -0.94 -20.28
N LYS A 14 -13.98 -0.83 -21.29
CA LYS A 14 -13.60 -1.15 -22.67
C LYS A 14 -12.54 -0.18 -23.22
N LYS A 15 -12.64 1.11 -22.88
CA LYS A 15 -11.66 2.13 -23.22
C LYS A 15 -10.31 1.89 -22.51
N TYR A 16 -10.32 1.35 -21.29
CA TYR A 16 -9.12 0.98 -20.53
C TYR A 16 -8.43 -0.26 -21.12
N LEU A 17 -9.18 -1.30 -21.52
CA LEU A 17 -8.58 -2.48 -22.16
C LEU A 17 -7.91 -2.12 -23.49
N ASP A 18 -8.53 -1.26 -24.31
CA ASP A 18 -7.98 -0.82 -25.58
C ASP A 18 -6.72 0.05 -25.42
N LEU A 19 -6.60 0.82 -24.32
CA LEU A 19 -5.41 1.59 -23.97
C LEU A 19 -4.28 0.70 -23.42
N TYR A 20 -4.63 -0.35 -22.68
CA TYR A 20 -3.67 -1.30 -22.09
C TYR A 20 -2.92 -2.12 -23.15
N LEU A 21 -3.58 -2.41 -24.29
CA LEU A 21 -3.02 -3.19 -25.38
C LEU A 21 -2.29 -2.34 -26.44
N ALA A 22 -2.39 -1.02 -26.39
CA ALA A 22 -1.95 -0.12 -27.47
C ALA A 22 -0.68 0.70 -27.16
N SER A 23 -0.11 0.64 -25.98
CA SER A 23 1.07 1.45 -25.63
C SER A 23 2.37 0.66 -25.78
N PRO A 24 3.26 1.03 -26.71
CA PRO A 24 4.63 0.53 -26.68
C PRO A 24 5.35 1.15 -25.45
N TYR A 25 5.69 0.30 -24.48
CA TYR A 25 6.40 0.70 -23.28
C TYR A 25 7.80 1.18 -23.63
N THR A 26 7.99 2.48 -23.52
CA THR A 26 9.31 3.05 -23.24
C THR A 26 9.19 3.77 -21.90
N MET A 27 9.83 3.27 -20.84
CA MET A 27 10.02 4.08 -19.65
C MET A 27 10.75 5.35 -20.09
N GLU A 28 10.04 6.47 -20.16
CA GLU A 28 10.68 7.72 -20.52
C GLU A 28 11.82 8.02 -19.55
N PRO A 29 13.01 8.40 -20.05
CA PRO A 29 14.22 8.56 -19.23
C PRO A 29 14.16 9.71 -18.22
N VAL A 30 13.03 10.39 -18.09
CA VAL A 30 12.87 11.63 -17.30
C VAL A 30 13.18 11.46 -15.80
N PHE A 31 12.91 10.29 -15.22
CA PHE A 31 13.16 10.06 -13.79
C PHE A 31 14.52 9.48 -13.43
N TRP A 32 15.28 8.97 -14.41
CA TRP A 32 16.64 8.50 -14.19
C TRP A 32 17.69 9.60 -14.33
N ASN A 33 17.29 10.83 -14.74
CA ASN A 33 18.24 11.94 -14.87
C ASN A 33 18.42 12.67 -13.53
N LYS A 34 19.61 12.55 -12.96
CA LYS A 34 20.12 13.42 -11.90
C LYS A 34 20.21 14.86 -12.44
N GLY A 35 19.22 15.73 -12.16
CA GLY A 35 19.34 17.07 -12.71
C GLY A 35 18.67 18.19 -11.95
N GLU A 36 17.62 17.93 -11.22
CA GLU A 36 16.99 18.99 -10.42
C GLU A 36 16.77 18.51 -8.99
N THR A 37 17.69 18.91 -8.10
CA THR A 37 17.45 18.87 -6.66
C THR A 37 16.39 19.93 -6.35
N ASN A 38 15.12 19.58 -6.50
CA ASN A 38 14.10 20.34 -5.79
C ASN A 38 14.45 20.25 -4.30
N HIS A 39 14.52 21.39 -3.65
CA HIS A 39 14.79 21.47 -2.23
C HIS A 39 13.63 20.79 -1.48
N MET A 40 13.76 19.47 -1.28
CA MET A 40 12.92 18.74 -0.34
C MET A 40 12.97 19.49 1.01
N ARG A 41 11.83 19.58 1.70
CA ARG A 41 11.80 20.13 3.04
C ARG A 41 12.77 19.35 3.91
N ALA A 42 13.90 19.97 4.25
CA ALA A 42 14.99 19.31 5.00
C ALA A 42 14.56 18.82 6.39
N ASP A 43 13.49 19.42 6.93
CA ASP A 43 12.86 19.04 8.21
C ASP A 43 12.07 17.73 8.14
N LEU A 44 11.77 17.21 6.94
CA LEU A 44 11.07 15.94 6.71
C LEU A 44 11.98 14.84 6.18
N GLU A 45 13.28 15.07 6.02
CA GLU A 45 14.21 14.06 5.53
C GLU A 45 14.39 12.94 6.55
N ILE A 46 14.12 11.70 6.12
CA ILE A 46 14.29 10.48 6.91
C ILE A 46 15.46 9.69 6.34
N THR A 47 16.43 9.37 7.16
CA THR A 47 17.63 8.61 6.75
C THR A 47 17.97 7.56 7.80
N PRO A 48 18.01 6.26 7.43
CA PRO A 48 17.65 5.68 6.12
C PRO A 48 16.16 5.85 5.79
N LYS A 49 15.82 5.89 4.49
CA LYS A 49 14.41 6.07 4.03
C LYS A 49 13.51 4.84 4.25
N LEU A 50 14.00 3.77 4.86
CA LEU A 50 13.19 2.59 5.18
C LEU A 50 12.20 2.93 6.29
N GLY A 51 10.91 2.72 6.03
CA GLY A 51 9.83 2.82 7.00
C GLY A 51 9.29 1.45 7.38
N PHE A 52 9.04 1.22 8.66
CA PHE A 52 8.42 0.01 9.18
C PHE A 52 6.89 0.13 9.04
N GLY A 53 6.29 -0.59 8.08
CA GLY A 53 4.85 -0.66 7.89
C GLY A 53 4.21 -1.68 8.84
N CYS A 54 3.42 -1.22 9.80
CA CYS A 54 2.80 -2.06 10.84
C CYS A 54 1.45 -2.67 10.42
N MET A 55 1.16 -2.75 9.13
CA MET A 55 -0.04 -3.41 8.61
C MET A 55 0.09 -4.94 8.54
N ARG A 56 1.32 -5.47 8.57
CA ARG A 56 1.61 -6.92 8.41
C ARG A 56 2.55 -7.39 9.51
N LEU A 57 2.21 -7.07 10.77
CA LEU A 57 2.98 -7.52 11.94
C LEU A 57 2.96 -9.05 12.06
N PRO A 58 4.00 -9.66 12.68
CA PRO A 58 4.01 -11.10 12.93
C PRO A 58 2.83 -11.50 13.80
N GLN A 59 2.20 -12.63 13.50
CA GLN A 59 1.04 -13.14 14.23
C GLN A 59 1.30 -14.53 14.78
N THR A 60 0.75 -14.80 15.96
CA THR A 60 0.76 -16.14 16.59
C THR A 60 -0.41 -17.01 16.08
N ASP A 61 -1.47 -16.36 15.60
CA ASP A 61 -2.64 -17.00 14.99
C ASP A 61 -3.00 -16.20 13.71
N PRO A 62 -2.89 -16.79 12.52
CA PRO A 62 -3.21 -16.13 11.26
C PRO A 62 -4.70 -15.83 11.07
N ASP A 63 -5.58 -16.50 11.80
CA ASP A 63 -7.04 -16.28 11.74
C ASP A 63 -7.52 -15.18 12.71
N ASP A 64 -6.69 -14.77 13.67
CA ASP A 64 -6.94 -13.65 14.57
C ASP A 64 -6.02 -12.46 14.23
N PRO A 65 -6.53 -11.40 13.60
CA PRO A 65 -5.72 -10.24 13.26
C PRO A 65 -5.13 -9.53 14.48
N THR A 66 -5.68 -9.74 15.68
CA THR A 66 -5.20 -9.10 16.91
C THR A 66 -4.13 -9.91 17.64
N ALA A 67 -3.92 -11.16 17.24
CA ALA A 67 -2.95 -12.08 17.87
C ALA A 67 -1.51 -11.80 17.37
N ILE A 68 -0.98 -10.62 17.70
CA ILE A 68 0.36 -10.20 17.30
C ILE A 68 1.43 -10.94 18.13
N ASP A 69 2.46 -11.48 17.47
CA ASP A 69 3.66 -12.00 18.13
C ASP A 69 4.55 -10.85 18.63
N ILE A 70 4.23 -10.37 19.81
CA ILE A 70 4.89 -9.22 20.44
C ILE A 70 6.38 -9.46 20.66
N GLU A 71 6.79 -10.68 21.03
CA GLU A 71 8.19 -10.97 21.30
C GLU A 71 9.01 -10.97 19.99
N GLN A 72 8.49 -11.49 18.91
CA GLN A 72 9.12 -11.37 17.60
C GLN A 72 9.13 -9.90 17.16
N PHE A 73 8.02 -9.17 17.33
CA PHE A 73 7.94 -7.77 16.94
C PHE A 73 8.94 -6.89 17.72
N LYS A 74 9.17 -7.12 19.01
CA LYS A 74 10.23 -6.46 19.77
C LYS A 74 11.62 -6.69 19.17
N GLN A 75 11.94 -7.92 18.76
CA GLN A 75 13.22 -8.22 18.13
C GLN A 75 13.36 -7.51 16.77
N MET A 76 12.28 -7.45 16.01
CA MET A 76 12.25 -6.73 14.72
C MET A 76 12.44 -5.22 14.91
N VAL A 77 11.81 -4.63 15.93
CA VAL A 77 12.00 -3.21 16.29
C VAL A 77 13.46 -2.96 16.72
N ASP A 78 14.06 -3.85 17.52
CA ASP A 78 15.44 -3.72 17.95
C ASP A 78 16.41 -3.75 16.76
N GLU A 79 16.24 -4.66 15.82
CA GLU A 79 17.06 -4.73 14.61
C GLU A 79 16.93 -3.46 13.76
N PHE A 80 15.69 -2.98 13.57
CA PHE A 80 15.37 -1.79 12.80
C PHE A 80 16.00 -0.52 13.42
N MET A 81 15.81 -0.31 14.73
CA MET A 81 16.35 0.82 15.47
C MET A 81 17.90 0.78 15.54
N ASN A 82 18.48 -0.38 15.78
CA ASN A 82 19.95 -0.56 15.81
C ASN A 82 20.58 -0.28 14.43
N ALA A 83 19.83 -0.44 13.37
CA ALA A 83 20.26 -0.08 12.01
C ALA A 83 20.23 1.44 11.73
N GLY A 84 19.66 2.23 12.64
CA GLY A 84 19.46 3.68 12.50
C GLY A 84 18.17 4.05 11.75
N CYS A 85 17.29 3.09 11.46
CA CYS A 85 15.98 3.35 10.89
C CYS A 85 15.02 3.82 11.99
N THR A 86 14.18 4.83 11.71
CA THR A 86 13.40 5.51 12.76
C THR A 86 11.92 5.68 12.46
N TYR A 87 11.46 5.45 11.22
CA TYR A 87 10.09 5.72 10.78
C TYR A 87 9.20 4.49 10.93
N PHE A 88 8.14 4.60 11.74
CA PHE A 88 7.12 3.56 11.94
C PHE A 88 5.76 4.07 11.45
N ASP A 89 5.12 3.29 10.58
CA ASP A 89 3.82 3.61 9.99
C ASP A 89 2.75 2.64 10.47
N THR A 90 1.77 3.13 11.21
CA THR A 90 0.59 2.38 11.65
C THR A 90 -0.70 3.07 11.19
N ALA A 91 -1.85 2.58 11.62
CA ALA A 91 -3.15 3.20 11.42
C ALA A 91 -4.16 2.73 12.48
N PHE A 92 -5.17 3.55 12.71
CA PHE A 92 -6.27 3.29 13.64
C PHE A 92 -6.91 1.89 13.47
N VAL A 93 -6.94 1.36 12.24
CA VAL A 93 -7.63 0.11 11.89
C VAL A 93 -6.72 -1.09 11.70
N TYR A 94 -5.39 -0.91 11.67
CA TYR A 94 -4.50 -2.04 11.41
C TYR A 94 -4.58 -3.07 12.53
N HIS A 95 -4.67 -4.35 12.16
CA HIS A 95 -4.88 -5.44 13.10
C HIS A 95 -6.09 -5.22 14.03
N ASP A 96 -7.21 -4.73 13.47
CA ASP A 96 -8.42 -4.37 14.22
C ASP A 96 -8.16 -3.42 15.41
N GLY A 97 -7.16 -2.54 15.25
CA GLY A 97 -6.73 -1.56 16.25
C GLY A 97 -5.61 -2.05 17.18
N ALA A 98 -5.19 -3.31 17.08
CA ALA A 98 -4.11 -3.86 17.91
C ALA A 98 -2.71 -3.38 17.47
N SER A 99 -2.53 -2.93 16.23
CA SER A 99 -1.24 -2.47 15.72
C SER A 99 -0.66 -1.30 16.52
N GLU A 100 -1.49 -0.31 16.87
CA GLU A 100 -1.06 0.85 17.66
C GLU A 100 -0.64 0.42 19.08
N THR A 101 -1.38 -0.50 19.71
CA THR A 101 -1.06 -1.03 21.04
C THR A 101 0.21 -1.89 21.02
N ALA A 102 0.39 -2.71 19.97
CA ALA A 102 1.60 -3.49 19.79
C ALA A 102 2.83 -2.59 19.59
N LEU A 103 2.68 -1.51 18.80
CA LEU A 103 3.75 -0.53 18.61
C LEU A 103 4.11 0.20 19.92
N LYS A 104 3.12 0.48 20.78
CA LYS A 104 3.38 0.99 22.13
C LYS A 104 4.30 0.05 22.89
N GLU A 105 3.94 -1.22 22.97
CA GLU A 105 4.70 -2.21 23.77
C GLU A 105 6.09 -2.50 23.16
N ALA A 106 6.20 -2.58 21.84
CA ALA A 106 7.45 -2.94 21.18
C ALA A 106 8.42 -1.76 21.00
N LEU A 107 7.93 -0.53 20.93
CA LEU A 107 8.73 0.67 20.65
C LEU A 107 8.62 1.71 21.76
N VAL A 108 7.41 2.25 22.00
CA VAL A 108 7.22 3.46 22.82
C VAL A 108 7.63 3.25 24.28
N ASP A 109 7.29 2.10 24.86
CA ASP A 109 7.65 1.76 26.24
C ASP A 109 9.15 1.42 26.43
N ARG A 110 9.92 1.32 25.33
CA ARG A 110 11.31 0.81 25.33
C ARG A 110 12.36 1.80 24.86
N TYR A 111 11.98 2.77 24.03
CA TYR A 111 12.89 3.74 23.43
C TYR A 111 12.53 5.18 23.78
N PRO A 112 13.50 6.09 23.92
CA PRO A 112 13.21 7.51 24.11
C PRO A 112 12.42 8.10 22.94
N ARG A 113 11.41 8.94 23.24
CA ARG A 113 10.46 9.48 22.26
C ARG A 113 11.10 10.24 21.10
N ASP A 114 12.23 10.86 21.32
CA ASP A 114 12.99 11.66 20.34
C ASP A 114 13.87 10.81 19.39
N THR A 115 13.93 9.50 19.60
CA THR A 115 14.75 8.58 18.77
C THR A 115 13.99 7.94 17.63
N TYR A 116 12.68 8.10 17.55
CA TYR A 116 11.83 7.49 16.52
C TYR A 116 10.72 8.43 16.07
N THR A 117 10.17 8.11 14.89
CA THR A 117 9.08 8.82 14.23
C THR A 117 7.88 7.90 14.09
N ILE A 118 6.69 8.37 14.50
CA ILE A 118 5.42 7.62 14.37
C ILE A 118 4.50 8.33 13.38
N ALA A 119 4.00 7.57 12.41
CA ALA A 119 2.87 7.92 11.56
C ALA A 119 1.65 7.08 11.94
N THR A 120 0.48 7.71 12.12
CA THR A 120 -0.80 7.02 12.21
C THR A 120 -1.88 7.71 11.36
N LYS A 121 -3.04 7.07 11.19
CA LYS A 121 -4.03 7.49 10.19
C LYS A 121 -5.44 7.37 10.75
N CYS A 122 -6.31 8.34 10.43
CA CYS A 122 -7.75 8.26 10.71
C CYS A 122 -8.53 7.67 9.53
N LEU A 123 -9.64 7.02 9.84
CA LEU A 123 -10.50 6.37 8.85
C LEU A 123 -11.90 7.01 8.83
N ALA A 124 -11.99 8.29 8.42
CA ALA A 124 -13.23 9.07 8.50
C ALA A 124 -14.40 8.44 7.71
N TRP A 125 -14.12 7.88 6.53
CA TRP A 125 -15.15 7.29 5.66
C TRP A 125 -15.81 6.01 6.25
N ALA A 126 -15.18 5.36 7.22
CA ALA A 126 -15.73 4.20 7.92
C ALA A 126 -16.31 4.57 9.31
N GLN A 127 -16.35 5.85 9.66
CA GLN A 127 -16.95 6.29 10.92
C GLN A 127 -18.41 6.69 10.74
N PRO A 128 -19.27 6.43 11.75
CA PRO A 128 -20.68 6.73 11.67
C PRO A 128 -20.99 8.24 11.64
N ASP A 129 -20.14 9.05 12.28
CA ASP A 129 -20.34 10.49 12.45
C ASP A 129 -19.02 11.25 12.64
N LYS A 130 -19.13 12.58 12.64
CA LYS A 130 -18.02 13.52 12.82
C LYS A 130 -17.27 13.33 14.15
N GLU A 131 -18.01 13.12 15.24
CA GLU A 131 -17.41 12.99 16.58
C GLU A 131 -16.53 11.74 16.66
N SER A 132 -17.01 10.62 16.14
CA SER A 132 -16.24 9.38 16.02
C SER A 132 -15.02 9.54 15.14
N ALA A 133 -15.14 10.22 13.98
CA ALA A 133 -14.04 10.43 13.07
C ALA A 133 -12.93 11.30 13.70
N GLN A 134 -13.28 12.39 14.33
CA GLN A 134 -12.35 13.29 15.02
C GLN A 134 -11.74 12.64 16.28
N GLY A 135 -12.51 11.80 16.98
CA GLY A 135 -12.07 11.02 18.14
C GLY A 135 -11.01 9.95 17.83
N ASN A 136 -10.78 9.61 16.53
CA ASN A 136 -9.73 8.66 16.15
C ASN A 136 -8.35 9.11 16.62
N LEU A 137 -8.00 10.40 16.54
CA LEU A 137 -6.70 10.90 16.96
C LEU A 137 -6.46 10.68 18.47
N GLU A 138 -7.43 11.04 19.31
CA GLU A 138 -7.31 10.86 20.77
C GLU A 138 -7.16 9.37 21.12
N THR A 139 -7.94 8.52 20.45
CA THR A 139 -7.86 7.07 20.63
C THR A 139 -6.49 6.54 20.21
N SER A 140 -5.95 7.00 19.06
CA SER A 140 -4.62 6.61 18.57
C SER A 140 -3.51 7.05 19.53
N LEU A 141 -3.53 8.30 20.01
CA LEU A 141 -2.57 8.79 20.99
C LEU A 141 -2.59 7.94 22.26
N LYS A 142 -3.79 7.59 22.75
CA LYS A 142 -3.95 6.73 23.95
C LYS A 142 -3.45 5.30 23.71
N ARG A 143 -3.76 4.68 22.56
CA ARG A 143 -3.28 3.33 22.22
C ARG A 143 -1.77 3.28 22.07
N LEU A 144 -1.19 4.29 21.42
CA LEU A 144 0.25 4.45 21.24
C LEU A 144 0.96 4.85 22.55
N GLY A 145 0.25 5.48 23.50
CA GLY A 145 0.85 5.98 24.74
C GLY A 145 1.77 7.18 24.54
N VAL A 146 1.46 8.07 23.59
CA VAL A 146 2.25 9.25 23.25
C VAL A 146 1.42 10.53 23.34
N ASP A 147 2.07 11.66 23.58
CA ASP A 147 1.42 12.97 23.67
C ASP A 147 1.20 13.59 22.27
N TYR A 148 1.97 13.17 21.27
CA TYR A 148 1.88 13.64 19.89
C TYR A 148 2.34 12.56 18.89
N VAL A 149 1.91 12.70 17.63
CA VAL A 149 2.43 11.94 16.49
C VAL A 149 3.24 12.83 15.54
N ASP A 150 4.25 12.25 14.90
CA ASP A 150 5.09 13.02 13.96
C ASP A 150 4.41 13.21 12.62
N PHE A 151 3.64 12.20 12.18
CA PHE A 151 2.89 12.20 10.92
C PHE A 151 1.45 11.73 11.16
N TYR A 152 0.48 12.49 10.69
CA TYR A 152 -0.93 12.11 10.74
C TYR A 152 -1.55 12.17 9.38
N LEU A 153 -2.20 11.08 8.96
CA LEU A 153 -2.78 10.97 7.63
C LEU A 153 -4.31 10.87 7.68
N LEU A 154 -4.94 11.60 6.77
CA LEU A 154 -6.29 11.30 6.33
C LEU A 154 -6.22 10.04 5.45
N HIS A 155 -6.80 8.91 5.92
CA HIS A 155 -6.51 7.59 5.38
C HIS A 155 -7.37 7.25 4.15
N ASN A 156 -6.71 6.97 3.02
CA ASN A 156 -7.36 6.52 1.79
C ASN A 156 -8.41 7.52 1.29
N VAL A 157 -7.98 8.78 1.14
CA VAL A 157 -8.77 9.84 0.51
C VAL A 157 -8.90 9.55 -0.99
N GLY A 158 -9.95 10.02 -1.61
CA GLY A 158 -10.20 9.85 -3.05
C GLY A 158 -11.60 9.32 -3.33
N GLY A 159 -12.07 9.55 -4.56
CA GLY A 159 -13.40 9.14 -5.00
C GLY A 159 -14.52 9.53 -4.02
N ASN A 160 -15.44 8.61 -3.76
CA ASN A 160 -16.56 8.84 -2.84
C ASN A 160 -16.14 8.98 -1.36
N ARG A 161 -14.92 8.55 -1.00
CA ARG A 161 -14.41 8.64 0.37
C ARG A 161 -14.08 10.07 0.80
N THR A 162 -13.64 10.91 -0.15
CA THR A 162 -13.35 12.33 0.09
C THR A 162 -14.52 13.07 0.73
N VAL A 163 -15.75 12.78 0.29
CA VAL A 163 -16.97 13.40 0.80
C VAL A 163 -17.09 13.31 2.32
N LYS A 164 -16.66 12.19 2.93
CA LYS A 164 -16.72 12.02 4.39
C LYS A 164 -15.67 12.86 5.13
N PHE A 165 -14.49 13.04 4.54
CA PHE A 165 -13.50 13.93 5.12
C PHE A 165 -13.95 15.39 5.10
N ASP A 166 -14.63 15.81 4.02
CA ASP A 166 -15.22 17.16 3.90
C ASP A 166 -16.40 17.33 4.86
N GLU A 167 -17.37 16.40 4.85
CA GLU A 167 -18.56 16.43 5.71
C GLU A 167 -18.20 16.51 7.20
N TYR A 168 -17.18 15.77 7.63
CA TYR A 168 -16.75 15.72 9.02
C TYR A 168 -15.70 16.80 9.37
N GLY A 169 -15.32 17.63 8.42
CA GLY A 169 -14.37 18.73 8.60
C GLY A 169 -12.97 18.26 9.00
N MET A 170 -12.53 17.12 8.46
CA MET A 170 -11.28 16.47 8.89
C MET A 170 -10.02 17.24 8.49
N TRP A 171 -10.06 17.96 7.38
CA TRP A 171 -8.95 18.83 6.94
C TRP A 171 -8.66 19.93 7.95
N GLU A 172 -9.69 20.66 8.35
CA GLU A 172 -9.57 21.73 9.35
C GLU A 172 -9.23 21.18 10.74
N PHE A 173 -9.84 20.05 11.12
CA PHE A 173 -9.52 19.36 12.36
C PHE A 173 -8.02 19.00 12.44
N ALA A 174 -7.45 18.43 11.39
CA ALA A 174 -6.04 18.06 11.37
C ALA A 174 -5.11 19.27 11.48
N ARG A 175 -5.44 20.40 10.80
CA ARG A 175 -4.72 21.67 10.92
C ARG A 175 -4.74 22.20 12.36
N GLN A 176 -5.93 22.25 12.96
CA GLN A 176 -6.09 22.68 14.34
C GLN A 176 -5.25 21.81 15.29
N LYS A 177 -5.26 20.47 15.11
CA LYS A 177 -4.48 19.56 15.95
C LYS A 177 -2.97 19.71 15.74
N LYS A 178 -2.54 20.12 14.56
CA LYS A 178 -1.15 20.52 14.30
C LYS A 178 -0.79 21.81 15.05
N GLU A 179 -1.64 22.83 15.05
CA GLU A 179 -1.44 24.08 15.81
C GLU A 179 -1.41 23.82 17.32
N GLU A 180 -2.23 22.88 17.81
CA GLU A 180 -2.23 22.43 19.22
C GLU A 180 -0.98 21.60 19.60
N GLY A 181 -0.17 21.19 18.62
CA GLY A 181 1.06 20.41 18.84
C GLY A 181 0.85 18.91 19.01
N LEU A 182 -0.36 18.39 18.79
CA LEU A 182 -0.67 16.94 18.83
C LEU A 182 -0.23 16.21 17.57
N ILE A 183 -0.05 16.94 16.47
CA ILE A 183 0.43 16.47 15.17
C ILE A 183 1.57 17.38 14.73
N LYS A 184 2.70 16.81 14.27
CA LYS A 184 3.78 17.62 13.68
C LYS A 184 3.58 17.86 12.19
N ASN A 185 3.19 16.82 11.43
CA ASN A 185 3.00 16.89 9.99
C ASN A 185 1.66 16.28 9.60
N VAL A 186 0.88 16.99 8.77
CA VAL A 186 -0.41 16.55 8.26
C VAL A 186 -0.30 16.19 6.80
N GLY A 187 -0.84 15.04 6.44
CA GLY A 187 -0.91 14.58 5.05
C GLY A 187 -2.10 13.66 4.80
N PHE A 188 -2.13 13.03 3.67
CA PHE A 188 -3.14 12.02 3.35
C PHE A 188 -2.54 10.88 2.53
N SER A 189 -3.20 9.73 2.57
CA SER A 189 -2.92 8.62 1.66
C SER A 189 -4.01 8.51 0.61
N ILE A 190 -3.64 8.14 -0.61
CA ILE A 190 -4.54 8.06 -1.76
C ILE A 190 -4.17 6.86 -2.64
N HIS A 191 -5.21 6.22 -3.21
CA HIS A 191 -5.08 5.15 -4.21
C HIS A 191 -5.72 5.53 -5.57
N ASP A 192 -6.18 6.78 -5.74
CA ASP A 192 -6.70 7.30 -7.00
C ASP A 192 -5.58 7.82 -7.92
N GLY A 193 -5.93 8.10 -9.18
CA GLY A 193 -5.00 8.58 -10.19
C GLY A 193 -4.56 10.04 -10.00
N ALA A 194 -3.70 10.48 -10.89
CA ALA A 194 -3.00 11.76 -10.82
C ALA A 194 -3.93 13.00 -10.87
N GLU A 195 -5.05 12.92 -11.58
CA GLU A 195 -6.02 14.03 -11.67
C GLU A 195 -6.65 14.31 -10.30
N VAL A 196 -7.11 13.27 -9.61
CA VAL A 196 -7.70 13.40 -8.26
C VAL A 196 -6.66 13.90 -7.26
N LEU A 197 -5.43 13.42 -7.34
CA LEU A 197 -4.34 13.93 -6.50
C LEU A 197 -4.06 15.41 -6.75
N ASP A 198 -4.03 15.87 -8.01
CA ASP A 198 -3.81 17.29 -8.36
C ASP A 198 -4.95 18.16 -7.82
N GLU A 199 -6.20 17.72 -7.95
CA GLU A 199 -7.37 18.42 -7.39
C GLU A 199 -7.28 18.56 -5.86
N LEU A 200 -6.94 17.47 -5.16
CA LEU A 200 -6.79 17.48 -3.69
C LEU A 200 -5.66 18.41 -3.23
N LEU A 201 -4.51 18.38 -3.89
CA LEU A 201 -3.39 19.26 -3.54
C LEU A 201 -3.64 20.73 -3.90
N ASN A 202 -4.46 21.01 -4.92
CA ASN A 202 -4.94 22.38 -5.19
C ASN A 202 -5.92 22.86 -4.12
N ALA A 203 -6.82 21.99 -3.63
CA ALA A 203 -7.79 22.32 -2.58
C ALA A 203 -7.13 22.47 -1.20
N HIS A 204 -6.07 21.69 -0.93
CA HIS A 204 -5.36 21.64 0.34
C HIS A 204 -3.84 21.81 0.15
N PRO A 205 -3.38 23.01 -0.27
CA PRO A 205 -1.97 23.26 -0.62
C PRO A 205 -1.02 23.30 0.58
N ASP A 206 -1.54 23.20 1.77
CA ASP A 206 -0.84 23.21 3.04
C ASP A 206 -0.53 21.81 3.60
N MET A 207 -0.80 20.76 2.83
CA MET A 207 -0.41 19.40 3.22
C MET A 207 1.12 19.28 3.24
N ASP A 208 1.64 18.72 4.32
CA ASP A 208 3.09 18.58 4.52
C ASP A 208 3.68 17.45 3.69
N PHE A 209 2.90 16.41 3.39
CA PHE A 209 3.31 15.23 2.64
C PHE A 209 2.09 14.46 2.09
N VAL A 210 2.35 13.53 1.17
CA VAL A 210 1.35 12.56 0.69
C VAL A 210 1.91 11.14 0.75
N GLN A 211 1.03 10.15 0.92
CA GLN A 211 1.39 8.73 0.85
C GLN A 211 0.78 8.12 -0.42
N LEU A 212 1.65 7.65 -1.33
CA LEU A 212 1.31 7.17 -2.67
C LEU A 212 1.69 5.70 -2.86
N GLN A 213 0.88 4.97 -3.62
CA GLN A 213 1.21 3.62 -4.10
C GLN A 213 2.21 3.73 -5.25
N VAL A 214 3.44 3.25 -5.04
CA VAL A 214 4.51 3.32 -6.04
C VAL A 214 5.32 2.05 -6.05
N ASN A 215 5.42 1.42 -7.22
CA ASN A 215 6.35 0.31 -7.51
C ASN A 215 6.59 0.23 -9.03
N TYR A 216 7.53 -0.61 -9.46
CA TYR A 216 7.89 -0.69 -10.87
C TYR A 216 6.79 -1.29 -11.76
N LEU A 217 5.88 -2.12 -11.22
CA LEU A 217 4.76 -2.68 -12.00
C LEU A 217 3.64 -1.66 -12.22
N ASP A 218 3.33 -0.86 -11.18
CA ASP A 218 2.28 0.15 -11.20
C ASP A 218 2.75 1.49 -11.79
N TRP A 219 4.05 1.60 -12.17
CA TRP A 219 4.66 2.84 -12.64
C TRP A 219 3.91 3.48 -13.82
N GLU A 220 3.57 2.67 -14.83
CA GLU A 220 2.77 3.06 -15.99
C GLU A 220 1.40 2.37 -16.01
N ASP A 221 0.89 1.95 -14.85
CA ASP A 221 -0.45 1.39 -14.75
C ASP A 221 -1.50 2.48 -15.00
N PRO A 222 -2.51 2.25 -15.86
CA PRO A 222 -3.48 3.28 -16.22
C PRO A 222 -4.50 3.63 -15.12
N VAL A 223 -4.55 2.84 -14.04
CA VAL A 223 -5.44 3.06 -12.88
C VAL A 223 -4.68 3.69 -11.73
N VAL A 224 -3.53 3.12 -11.37
CA VAL A 224 -2.69 3.60 -10.26
C VAL A 224 -1.89 4.84 -10.66
N GLU A 225 -1.45 4.92 -11.91
CA GLU A 225 -0.70 6.05 -12.48
C GLU A 225 0.49 6.53 -11.62
N SER A 226 1.24 5.58 -11.01
CA SER A 226 2.29 5.92 -10.01
C SER A 226 3.24 7.01 -10.48
N ARG A 227 3.73 6.96 -11.73
CA ARG A 227 4.62 7.98 -12.29
C ARG A 227 3.97 9.37 -12.31
N LYS A 228 2.74 9.46 -12.83
CA LYS A 228 2.03 10.72 -12.91
C LYS A 228 1.69 11.28 -11.53
N CYS A 229 1.36 10.41 -10.56
CA CYS A 229 1.15 10.82 -9.17
C CYS A 229 2.44 11.41 -8.55
N MET A 230 3.60 10.80 -8.83
CA MET A 230 4.90 11.35 -8.41
C MET A 230 5.18 12.72 -9.06
N GLU A 231 4.88 12.89 -10.35
CA GLU A 231 5.00 14.17 -11.07
C GLU A 231 4.09 15.25 -10.46
N VAL A 232 2.86 14.91 -10.11
CA VAL A 232 1.92 15.82 -9.42
C VAL A 232 2.46 16.22 -8.06
N ALA A 233 2.91 15.28 -7.23
CA ALA A 233 3.51 15.60 -5.93
C ALA A 233 4.73 16.52 -6.08
N GLN A 234 5.58 16.30 -7.08
CA GLN A 234 6.72 17.16 -7.40
C GLN A 234 6.28 18.54 -7.86
N LYS A 235 5.27 18.66 -8.73
CA LYS A 235 4.69 19.94 -9.18
C LYS A 235 4.21 20.79 -8.01
N HIS A 236 3.59 20.17 -7.01
CA HIS A 236 3.11 20.84 -5.78
C HIS A 236 4.19 21.00 -4.72
N ASN A 237 5.41 20.50 -4.96
CA ASN A 237 6.51 20.48 -4.00
C ASN A 237 6.14 19.79 -2.66
N VAL A 238 5.35 18.71 -2.74
CA VAL A 238 4.90 17.94 -1.59
C VAL A 238 5.68 16.64 -1.50
N PRO A 239 6.40 16.35 -0.40
CA PRO A 239 7.17 15.12 -0.20
C PRO A 239 6.27 13.87 -0.21
N VAL A 240 6.86 12.74 -0.60
CA VAL A 240 6.16 11.46 -0.77
C VAL A 240 6.67 10.41 0.21
N VAL A 241 5.74 9.78 0.92
CA VAL A 241 5.92 8.47 1.57
C VAL A 241 5.40 7.41 0.60
N ILE A 242 6.22 6.42 0.27
CA ILE A 242 5.81 5.34 -0.64
C ILE A 242 5.19 4.19 0.14
N MET A 243 3.95 3.81 -0.23
CA MET A 243 3.30 2.56 0.17
C MET A 243 3.28 1.56 -0.99
N GLU A 244 3.09 0.29 -0.68
CA GLU A 244 3.01 -0.82 -1.65
C GLU A 244 4.26 -0.97 -2.56
N PRO A 245 5.49 -0.74 -2.08
CA PRO A 245 6.69 -0.88 -2.91
C PRO A 245 6.86 -2.31 -3.45
N ALA A 246 6.49 -3.32 -2.64
CA ALA A 246 6.47 -4.73 -3.01
C ALA A 246 5.07 -5.23 -3.41
N ARG A 247 4.10 -4.32 -3.59
CA ARG A 247 2.72 -4.60 -4.01
C ARG A 247 2.07 -5.74 -3.21
N GLY A 248 2.04 -5.58 -1.88
CA GLY A 248 1.48 -6.59 -0.97
C GLY A 248 2.27 -7.89 -0.88
N GLY A 249 3.53 -7.92 -1.32
CA GLY A 249 4.39 -9.10 -1.40
C GLY A 249 4.46 -9.74 -2.80
N ARG A 250 3.63 -9.30 -3.75
CA ARG A 250 3.60 -9.88 -5.11
C ARG A 250 4.86 -9.67 -5.92
N LEU A 251 5.62 -8.60 -5.64
CA LEU A 251 6.89 -8.33 -6.32
C LEU A 251 8.08 -9.05 -5.67
N VAL A 252 7.85 -9.85 -4.65
CA VAL A 252 8.87 -10.74 -4.05
C VAL A 252 8.62 -12.22 -4.38
N GLU A 253 7.43 -12.55 -4.91
CA GLU A 253 7.04 -13.86 -5.40
C GLU A 253 6.62 -13.74 -6.87
N LEU A 254 7.61 -13.63 -7.76
CA LEU A 254 7.39 -13.44 -9.18
C LEU A 254 7.22 -14.77 -9.93
N PRO A 255 6.43 -14.79 -11.04
CA PRO A 255 6.49 -15.88 -12.01
C PRO A 255 7.91 -16.14 -12.46
N GLU A 256 8.26 -17.41 -12.69
CA GLU A 256 9.62 -17.87 -12.98
C GLU A 256 10.32 -17.02 -14.06
N ARG A 257 9.61 -16.78 -15.17
CA ARG A 257 10.14 -15.97 -16.28
C ARG A 257 10.55 -14.55 -15.87
N ALA A 258 9.76 -13.87 -15.04
CA ALA A 258 10.07 -12.52 -14.56
C ALA A 258 11.20 -12.56 -13.52
N ALA A 259 11.18 -13.55 -12.61
CA ALA A 259 12.21 -13.75 -11.61
C ALA A 259 13.58 -14.05 -12.25
N GLU A 260 13.63 -14.86 -13.31
CA GLU A 260 14.86 -15.18 -14.04
C GLU A 260 15.50 -13.95 -14.68
N VAL A 261 14.69 -13.05 -15.25
CA VAL A 261 15.20 -11.79 -15.84
C VAL A 261 15.97 -10.98 -14.79
N LEU A 262 15.36 -10.76 -13.61
CA LEU A 262 16.00 -10.00 -12.54
C LEU A 262 17.23 -10.72 -11.96
N LYS A 263 17.13 -12.03 -11.70
CA LYS A 263 18.24 -12.85 -11.20
C LYS A 263 19.44 -12.91 -12.16
N LYS A 264 19.18 -12.88 -13.47
CA LYS A 264 20.24 -12.84 -14.48
C LYS A 264 20.96 -11.50 -14.50
N ALA A 265 20.25 -10.41 -14.20
CA ALA A 265 20.86 -9.08 -14.14
C ALA A 265 21.69 -8.85 -12.87
N ASP A 266 21.25 -9.36 -11.73
CA ASP A 266 21.98 -9.37 -10.45
C ASP A 266 21.52 -10.56 -9.60
N SER A 267 22.34 -11.62 -9.53
CA SER A 267 22.01 -12.85 -8.79
C SER A 267 22.13 -12.71 -7.27
N ASP A 268 22.83 -11.68 -6.80
CA ASP A 268 23.12 -11.48 -5.38
C ASP A 268 22.01 -10.68 -4.68
N LYS A 269 21.06 -10.14 -5.46
CA LYS A 269 19.93 -9.37 -4.96
C LYS A 269 18.64 -10.18 -4.94
N SER A 270 17.90 -10.07 -3.82
CA SER A 270 16.58 -10.65 -3.74
C SER A 270 15.57 -9.89 -4.62
N LEU A 271 14.43 -10.51 -4.90
CA LEU A 271 13.35 -9.84 -5.63
C LEU A 271 12.80 -8.64 -4.84
N ALA A 272 12.80 -8.70 -3.50
CA ALA A 272 12.44 -7.59 -2.62
C ALA A 272 13.38 -6.40 -2.82
N SER A 273 14.68 -6.64 -2.90
CA SER A 273 15.68 -5.61 -3.15
C SER A 273 15.41 -4.82 -4.44
N TRP A 274 15.00 -5.48 -5.52
CA TRP A 274 14.61 -4.81 -6.76
C TRP A 274 13.43 -3.85 -6.57
N ALA A 275 12.41 -4.26 -5.84
CA ALA A 275 11.22 -3.45 -5.58
C ALA A 275 11.55 -2.22 -4.71
N TYR A 276 12.32 -2.40 -3.64
CA TYR A 276 12.70 -1.31 -2.74
C TYR A 276 13.69 -0.34 -3.39
N ARG A 277 14.70 -0.83 -4.11
CA ARG A 277 15.68 0.01 -4.82
C ARG A 277 15.02 0.88 -5.89
N PHE A 278 13.96 0.39 -6.56
CA PHE A 278 13.16 1.20 -7.48
C PHE A 278 12.59 2.42 -6.77
N CYS A 279 11.91 2.23 -5.65
CA CYS A 279 11.25 3.28 -4.89
C CYS A 279 12.23 4.24 -4.21
N TYR A 280 13.29 3.69 -3.64
CA TYR A 280 14.25 4.42 -2.82
C TYR A 280 14.99 5.52 -3.59
N ASN A 281 15.28 5.29 -4.87
CA ASN A 281 16.03 6.22 -5.72
C ASN A 281 15.15 7.26 -6.43
N LEU A 282 13.82 7.23 -6.23
CA LEU A 282 12.92 8.22 -6.81
C LEU A 282 13.10 9.59 -6.13
N PRO A 283 12.94 10.69 -6.89
CA PRO A 283 13.00 12.04 -6.33
C PRO A 283 11.85 12.29 -5.36
N ASN A 284 12.01 13.25 -4.46
CA ASN A 284 10.98 13.72 -3.52
C ASN A 284 10.44 12.67 -2.55
N VAL A 285 11.11 11.50 -2.41
CA VAL A 285 10.72 10.43 -1.48
C VAL A 285 11.40 10.61 -0.14
N ILE A 286 10.61 10.66 0.94
CA ILE A 286 11.09 10.76 2.32
C ILE A 286 11.12 9.42 3.04
N ALA A 287 10.20 8.51 2.74
CA ALA A 287 10.19 7.15 3.29
C ALA A 287 9.61 6.15 2.29
N VAL A 288 10.07 4.90 2.37
CA VAL A 288 9.54 3.74 1.64
C VAL A 288 9.11 2.69 2.65
N LEU A 289 7.80 2.42 2.70
CA LEU A 289 7.21 1.54 3.70
C LEU A 289 7.40 0.07 3.34
N SER A 290 7.89 -0.72 4.25
CA SER A 290 7.93 -2.17 4.14
C SER A 290 7.07 -2.83 5.22
N GLY A 291 6.12 -3.66 4.81
CA GLY A 291 5.36 -4.54 5.69
C GLY A 291 6.16 -5.82 5.95
N MET A 292 6.97 -5.82 6.98
CA MET A 292 7.82 -6.93 7.39
C MET A 292 7.11 -7.76 8.46
N SER A 293 7.05 -9.08 8.25
CA SER A 293 6.40 -10.03 9.17
C SER A 293 7.39 -10.96 9.87
N THR A 294 8.67 -10.91 9.50
CA THR A 294 9.73 -11.73 10.10
C THR A 294 11.00 -10.92 10.36
N LEU A 295 11.80 -11.38 11.32
CA LEU A 295 13.09 -10.77 11.64
C LEU A 295 14.07 -10.80 10.45
N ASP A 296 14.02 -11.87 9.64
CA ASP A 296 14.91 -12.00 8.48
C ASP A 296 14.56 -10.99 7.40
N GLN A 297 13.27 -10.69 7.17
CA GLN A 297 12.85 -9.61 6.27
C GLN A 297 13.36 -8.24 6.75
N VAL A 298 13.36 -7.98 8.06
CA VAL A 298 13.93 -6.73 8.59
C VAL A 298 15.42 -6.63 8.31
N LYS A 299 16.19 -7.70 8.58
CA LYS A 299 17.64 -7.73 8.35
C LYS A 299 17.99 -7.50 6.88
N GLU A 300 17.27 -8.18 5.97
CA GLU A 300 17.48 -8.05 4.54
C GLU A 300 17.20 -6.62 4.06
N ASN A 301 16.01 -6.09 4.40
CA ASN A 301 15.61 -4.75 3.97
C ASN A 301 16.55 -3.67 4.53
N VAL A 302 16.94 -3.76 5.79
CA VAL A 302 17.92 -2.85 6.40
C VAL A 302 19.25 -2.87 5.65
N ALA A 303 19.73 -4.06 5.26
CA ALA A 303 20.99 -4.18 4.51
C ALA A 303 20.88 -3.50 3.13
N ASP A 304 19.77 -3.71 2.40
CA ASP A 304 19.54 -3.09 1.10
C ASP A 304 19.49 -1.56 1.17
N PHE A 305 18.78 -1.01 2.17
CA PHE A 305 18.69 0.44 2.35
C PHE A 305 19.99 1.09 2.80
N LYS A 306 20.86 0.37 3.52
CA LYS A 306 22.21 0.84 3.87
C LYS A 306 23.15 0.88 2.65
N GLU A 307 23.04 -0.09 1.75
CA GLU A 307 23.86 -0.13 0.53
C GLU A 307 23.53 1.04 -0.42
N ASN A 308 22.23 1.41 -0.51
CA ASN A 308 21.73 2.53 -1.32
C ASN A 308 22.36 2.62 -2.73
N LYS A 309 22.30 1.54 -3.47
CA LYS A 309 22.92 1.47 -4.81
C LYS A 309 21.90 1.83 -5.90
N PRO A 310 22.11 2.93 -6.65
CA PRO A 310 21.28 3.25 -7.82
C PRO A 310 21.35 2.15 -8.88
N PHE A 311 20.30 1.99 -9.67
CA PHE A 311 20.31 1.06 -10.79
C PHE A 311 21.23 1.50 -11.90
N SER A 312 22.01 0.55 -12.43
CA SER A 312 22.71 0.68 -13.71
C SER A 312 21.68 0.63 -14.87
N ASP A 313 22.09 1.04 -16.06
CA ASP A 313 21.21 1.00 -17.23
C ASP A 313 20.82 -0.42 -17.64
N SER A 314 21.66 -1.41 -17.37
CA SER A 314 21.34 -2.82 -17.57
C SER A 314 20.27 -3.32 -16.58
N GLU A 315 20.35 -2.89 -15.32
CA GLU A 315 19.34 -3.24 -14.29
C GLU A 315 17.98 -2.57 -14.60
N LYS A 316 17.99 -1.32 -15.07
CA LYS A 316 16.75 -0.63 -15.50
C LYS A 316 16.05 -1.40 -16.62
N LYS A 317 16.83 -1.84 -17.62
CA LYS A 317 16.32 -2.67 -18.71
C LYS A 317 15.78 -4.01 -18.22
N ALA A 318 16.43 -4.63 -17.24
CA ALA A 318 15.93 -5.87 -16.63
C ALA A 318 14.57 -5.66 -15.92
N ILE A 319 14.36 -4.50 -15.26
CA ILE A 319 13.05 -4.15 -14.70
C ILE A 319 12.00 -4.03 -15.80
N GLU A 320 12.30 -3.36 -16.92
CA GLU A 320 11.37 -3.23 -18.05
C GLU A 320 10.97 -4.61 -18.61
N GLU A 321 11.95 -5.48 -18.84
CA GLU A 321 11.72 -6.85 -19.33
C GLU A 321 10.93 -7.70 -18.30
N ALA A 322 11.17 -7.54 -17.00
CA ALA A 322 10.42 -8.22 -15.96
C ALA A 322 8.97 -7.72 -15.88
N VAL A 323 8.73 -6.41 -16.04
CA VAL A 323 7.38 -5.82 -16.09
C VAL A 323 6.60 -6.35 -17.29
N GLU A 324 7.21 -6.46 -18.47
CA GLU A 324 6.59 -7.05 -19.64
C GLU A 324 6.20 -8.52 -19.40
N ALA A 325 7.12 -9.29 -18.79
CA ALA A 325 6.84 -10.68 -18.43
C ALA A 325 5.68 -10.80 -17.44
N LEU A 326 5.63 -9.94 -16.40
CA LEU A 326 4.54 -9.91 -15.41
C LEU A 326 3.19 -9.56 -16.04
N LYS A 327 3.16 -8.57 -16.92
CA LYS A 327 1.93 -8.16 -17.62
C LYS A 327 1.40 -9.25 -18.55
N SER A 328 2.29 -10.05 -19.15
CA SER A 328 1.89 -11.16 -20.02
C SER A 328 1.12 -12.27 -19.28
N VAL A 329 1.26 -12.39 -17.96
CA VAL A 329 0.53 -13.38 -17.15
C VAL A 329 -0.91 -12.96 -16.87
N GLY A 330 -1.22 -11.65 -16.90
CA GLY A 330 -2.58 -11.14 -16.70
C GLY A 330 -3.13 -11.41 -15.29
N THR A 331 -2.31 -11.23 -14.25
CA THR A 331 -2.74 -11.43 -12.85
C THR A 331 -3.71 -10.36 -12.38
N ILE A 332 -4.63 -10.74 -11.49
CA ILE A 332 -5.56 -9.82 -10.81
C ILE A 332 -4.75 -8.93 -9.84
N PRO A 333 -4.94 -7.60 -9.84
CA PRO A 333 -4.10 -6.68 -9.07
C PRO A 333 -4.43 -6.62 -7.56
N CYS A 334 -4.92 -7.68 -6.95
CA CYS A 334 -5.25 -7.71 -5.52
C CYS A 334 -3.98 -7.66 -4.66
N THR A 335 -3.86 -6.74 -3.70
CA THR A 335 -2.74 -6.60 -2.76
C THR A 335 -3.00 -7.25 -1.40
N ALA A 336 -4.09 -7.98 -1.26
CA ALA A 336 -4.54 -8.61 -0.01
C ALA A 336 -4.64 -7.63 1.17
N CYS A 337 -5.07 -6.38 0.91
CA CYS A 337 -5.28 -5.35 1.94
C CYS A 337 -6.48 -5.63 2.84
N ARG A 338 -7.39 -6.56 2.46
CA ARG A 338 -8.54 -7.08 3.21
C ARG A 338 -9.67 -6.06 3.49
N TYR A 339 -9.65 -4.86 2.92
CA TYR A 339 -10.76 -3.90 3.10
C TYR A 339 -12.11 -4.44 2.61
N CYS A 340 -12.11 -5.29 1.58
CA CYS A 340 -13.30 -5.93 1.03
C CYS A 340 -13.92 -7.01 1.92
N VAL A 341 -13.22 -7.52 2.94
CA VAL A 341 -13.68 -8.67 3.75
C VAL A 341 -14.56 -8.24 4.90
N LYS A 342 -14.20 -7.14 5.60
CA LYS A 342 -14.83 -6.69 6.82
C LYS A 342 -16.33 -6.44 6.67
N ASP A 343 -16.74 -5.83 5.55
CA ASP A 343 -18.11 -5.43 5.29
C ASP A 343 -18.82 -6.37 4.30
N CYS A 344 -18.23 -7.55 4.00
CA CYS A 344 -18.87 -8.56 3.17
C CYS A 344 -19.96 -9.30 3.96
N PRO A 345 -21.26 -9.11 3.65
CA PRO A 345 -22.34 -9.72 4.42
C PRO A 345 -22.42 -11.24 4.27
N ALA A 346 -21.80 -11.78 3.22
CA ALA A 346 -21.75 -13.22 2.95
C ALA A 346 -20.43 -13.89 3.43
N GLY A 347 -19.50 -13.12 4.00
CA GLY A 347 -18.26 -13.65 4.55
C GLY A 347 -17.32 -14.26 3.50
N VAL A 348 -17.41 -13.86 2.23
CA VAL A 348 -16.59 -14.41 1.14
C VAL A 348 -15.11 -14.16 1.39
N LYS A 349 -14.28 -15.18 1.20
CA LYS A 349 -12.81 -15.13 1.34
C LYS A 349 -12.13 -14.49 0.11
N ILE A 350 -12.52 -13.24 -0.19
CA ILE A 350 -12.16 -12.56 -1.44
C ILE A 350 -10.66 -12.52 -1.72
N PRO A 351 -9.76 -12.07 -0.81
CA PRO A 351 -8.33 -12.03 -1.10
C PRO A 351 -7.71 -13.39 -1.33
N GLU A 352 -8.16 -14.41 -0.61
CA GLU A 352 -7.74 -15.80 -0.74
C GLU A 352 -8.12 -16.34 -2.13
N ILE A 353 -9.36 -16.13 -2.55
CA ILE A 353 -9.86 -16.54 -3.87
C ILE A 353 -9.06 -15.88 -4.98
N LEU A 354 -8.91 -14.55 -4.95
CA LEU A 354 -8.14 -13.82 -5.97
C LEU A 354 -6.66 -14.21 -5.98
N GLY A 355 -6.12 -14.54 -4.80
CA GLY A 355 -4.76 -15.08 -4.65
C GLY A 355 -4.58 -16.43 -5.35
N LEU A 356 -5.53 -17.35 -5.17
CA LEU A 356 -5.53 -18.68 -5.79
C LEU A 356 -5.70 -18.57 -7.32
N MET A 357 -6.61 -17.73 -7.81
CA MET A 357 -6.73 -17.47 -9.26
C MET A 357 -5.42 -16.97 -9.87
N ASN A 358 -4.69 -16.11 -9.14
CA ASN A 358 -3.37 -15.67 -9.59
C ASN A 358 -2.33 -16.78 -9.53
N LEU A 359 -2.35 -17.61 -8.50
CA LEU A 359 -1.46 -18.78 -8.39
C LEU A 359 -1.65 -19.71 -9.59
N GLU A 360 -2.89 -19.97 -10.01
CA GLU A 360 -3.15 -20.74 -11.21
C GLU A 360 -2.57 -20.10 -12.47
N LYS A 361 -2.81 -18.80 -12.65
CA LYS A 361 -2.22 -18.06 -13.79
C LYS A 361 -0.69 -18.08 -13.82
N MET A 362 -0.05 -18.14 -12.65
CA MET A 362 1.41 -18.19 -12.54
C MET A 362 2.01 -19.58 -12.69
N THR A 363 1.28 -20.64 -12.26
CA THR A 363 1.78 -22.01 -12.21
C THR A 363 1.20 -22.92 -13.27
N GLU A 364 0.11 -22.52 -13.92
CA GLU A 364 -0.67 -23.34 -14.88
C GLU A 364 -1.10 -24.72 -14.30
N ASN A 365 -1.25 -24.81 -12.98
CA ASN A 365 -1.54 -26.05 -12.26
C ASN A 365 -2.93 -26.02 -11.63
N HIS A 366 -3.94 -26.21 -12.47
CA HIS A 366 -5.35 -26.15 -12.08
C HIS A 366 -5.72 -27.13 -10.96
N ASP A 367 -5.35 -28.40 -11.06
CA ASP A 367 -5.74 -29.41 -10.08
C ASP A 367 -5.23 -29.08 -8.67
N PHE A 368 -3.98 -28.65 -8.58
CA PHE A 368 -3.39 -28.23 -7.31
C PHE A 368 -4.10 -27.00 -6.72
N VAL A 369 -4.41 -26.00 -7.54
CA VAL A 369 -5.09 -24.78 -7.08
C VAL A 369 -6.54 -25.07 -6.71
N LYS A 370 -7.24 -25.95 -7.42
CA LYS A 370 -8.60 -26.39 -7.09
C LYS A 370 -8.65 -27.10 -5.73
N ASP A 371 -7.66 -27.93 -5.43
CA ASP A 371 -7.53 -28.58 -4.11
C ASP A 371 -7.31 -27.53 -3.00
N LEU A 372 -6.40 -26.56 -3.21
CA LEU A 372 -6.18 -25.46 -2.27
C LEU A 372 -7.43 -24.59 -2.08
N TYR A 373 -8.14 -24.30 -3.16
CA TYR A 373 -9.36 -23.52 -3.13
C TYR A 373 -10.41 -24.16 -2.20
N SER A 374 -10.66 -25.46 -2.38
CA SER A 374 -11.64 -26.21 -1.59
C SER A 374 -11.34 -26.17 -0.10
N TRP A 375 -10.08 -26.13 0.27
CA TRP A 375 -9.63 -26.08 1.66
C TRP A 375 -9.58 -24.66 2.24
N GLN A 376 -8.97 -23.71 1.52
CA GLN A 376 -8.75 -22.36 2.04
C GLN A 376 -10.02 -21.49 2.05
N THR A 377 -10.97 -21.79 1.18
CA THR A 377 -12.19 -20.97 1.03
C THR A 377 -13.45 -21.64 1.61
N ALA A 378 -13.32 -22.80 2.24
CA ALA A 378 -14.46 -23.58 2.78
C ALA A 378 -15.44 -22.77 3.66
N ALA A 379 -14.95 -21.79 4.41
CA ALA A 379 -15.75 -20.93 5.28
C ALA A 379 -16.44 -19.75 4.56
N GLY A 380 -16.11 -19.50 3.28
CA GLY A 380 -16.66 -18.39 2.49
C GLY A 380 -16.26 -18.51 1.01
N PRO A 381 -16.78 -19.54 0.29
CA PRO A 381 -16.49 -19.76 -1.11
C PRO A 381 -17.05 -18.65 -2.01
N ALA A 382 -16.61 -18.60 -3.26
CA ALA A 382 -17.03 -17.58 -4.22
C ALA A 382 -18.54 -17.62 -4.50
N SER A 383 -19.15 -18.81 -4.53
CA SER A 383 -20.60 -19.02 -4.72
C SER A 383 -21.46 -18.42 -3.60
N SER A 384 -20.90 -18.09 -2.45
CA SER A 384 -21.60 -17.36 -1.39
C SER A 384 -21.85 -15.89 -1.71
N CYS A 385 -21.25 -15.36 -2.79
CA CYS A 385 -21.38 -13.95 -3.18
C CYS A 385 -22.84 -13.60 -3.56
N ILE A 386 -23.38 -12.56 -2.93
CA ILE A 386 -24.72 -12.03 -3.21
C ILE A 386 -24.71 -10.81 -4.14
N GLN A 387 -23.57 -10.50 -4.74
CA GLN A 387 -23.37 -9.41 -5.72
C GLN A 387 -23.81 -8.01 -5.21
N CYS A 388 -23.61 -7.72 -3.94
CA CYS A 388 -24.01 -6.44 -3.33
C CYS A 388 -23.13 -5.24 -3.71
N GLY A 389 -21.93 -5.45 -4.27
CA GLY A 389 -21.00 -4.40 -4.72
C GLY A 389 -20.14 -3.76 -3.63
N THR A 390 -20.42 -4.01 -2.34
CA THR A 390 -19.68 -3.38 -1.24
C THR A 390 -18.17 -3.58 -1.33
N CYS A 391 -17.72 -4.77 -1.73
CA CYS A 391 -16.30 -5.09 -1.86
C CYS A 391 -15.59 -4.29 -2.97
N GLU A 392 -16.30 -3.96 -4.04
CA GLU A 392 -15.76 -3.15 -5.16
C GLU A 392 -15.66 -1.68 -4.79
N ASP A 393 -16.64 -1.15 -4.05
CA ASP A 393 -16.61 0.23 -3.53
C ASP A 393 -15.45 0.43 -2.55
N MET A 394 -15.07 -0.63 -1.83
CA MET A 394 -13.98 -0.61 -0.85
C MET A 394 -12.60 -0.91 -1.44
N CYS A 395 -12.54 -1.44 -2.67
CA CYS A 395 -11.28 -1.91 -3.25
C CYS A 395 -10.39 -0.76 -3.71
N PRO A 396 -9.19 -0.54 -3.10
CA PRO A 396 -8.29 0.51 -3.53
C PRO A 396 -7.63 0.23 -4.90
N GLN A 397 -7.74 -1.02 -5.39
CA GLN A 397 -7.20 -1.42 -6.69
C GLN A 397 -8.26 -1.43 -7.80
N SER A 398 -9.49 -0.98 -7.51
CA SER A 398 -10.61 -0.93 -8.46
C SER A 398 -10.87 -2.27 -9.19
N ILE A 399 -10.68 -3.39 -8.49
CA ILE A 399 -10.89 -4.74 -9.05
C ILE A 399 -12.39 -4.97 -9.25
N ASP A 400 -12.76 -5.51 -10.41
CA ASP A 400 -14.11 -6.03 -10.69
C ASP A 400 -14.29 -7.39 -9.98
N ILE A 401 -14.50 -7.30 -8.65
CA ILE A 401 -14.44 -8.45 -7.74
C ILE A 401 -15.58 -9.41 -8.02
N ILE A 402 -16.79 -8.92 -8.30
CA ILE A 402 -17.95 -9.76 -8.54
C ILE A 402 -17.71 -10.68 -9.74
N ASN A 403 -17.24 -10.13 -10.86
CA ASN A 403 -16.92 -10.92 -12.04
C ASN A 403 -15.78 -11.92 -11.80
N GLN A 404 -14.77 -11.54 -10.99
CA GLN A 404 -13.70 -12.47 -10.62
C GLN A 404 -14.22 -13.62 -9.73
N LEU A 405 -15.18 -13.35 -8.85
CA LEU A 405 -15.80 -14.40 -8.03
C LEU A 405 -16.70 -15.33 -8.90
N GLU A 406 -17.40 -14.81 -9.88
CA GLU A 406 -18.15 -15.64 -10.86
C GLU A 406 -17.20 -16.55 -11.63
N GLU A 407 -16.08 -16.03 -12.13
CA GLU A 407 -15.04 -16.82 -12.79
C GLU A 407 -14.46 -17.90 -11.87
N ALA A 408 -14.25 -17.59 -10.58
CA ALA A 408 -13.77 -18.57 -9.59
C ALA A 408 -14.78 -19.71 -9.34
N VAL A 409 -16.09 -19.42 -9.34
CA VAL A 409 -17.13 -20.46 -9.26
C VAL A 409 -17.04 -21.42 -10.45
N ASP A 410 -16.92 -20.86 -11.67
CA ASP A 410 -16.82 -21.65 -12.89
C ASP A 410 -15.54 -22.53 -12.90
N LEU A 411 -14.43 -22.01 -12.38
CA LEU A 411 -13.14 -22.72 -12.34
C LEU A 411 -13.09 -23.79 -11.26
N TYR A 412 -13.55 -23.51 -10.05
CA TYR A 412 -13.22 -24.33 -8.87
C TYR A 412 -14.42 -25.02 -8.24
N GLU A 413 -15.65 -24.54 -8.42
CA GLU A 413 -16.85 -25.07 -7.79
C GLU A 413 -17.77 -25.85 -8.73
N SER A 414 -17.40 -25.94 -10.01
CA SER A 414 -18.13 -26.71 -11.04
C SER A 414 -17.79 -28.21 -11.01
#